data_bd22ee9756d0797e30cf6037179b91f0
#
_entry.id   bd22ee9756d0797e30cf6037179b91f0
#
_cell.length_a   1.000
_cell.length_b   1.000
_cell.length_c   1.000
_cell.angle_alpha   90.00
_cell.angle_beta   90.00
_cell.angle_gamma   90.00
#
_symmetry.space_group_name_H-M   'P 1'
#
loop_
_entity.id
_entity.type
_entity.pdbx_description
1 polymer ?
#
loop_
_entity_poly.entity_id
_entity_poly.type
_entity_poly.pdbx_seq_one_letter_code
_entity_poly.pdbx_strand_id
1 'polypeptide(L)'
;MKTPEQYYAIARDMFFSAHPSFSAALDEISETDAQLAGMTLQQCREMQAERIYAAFLRQKKLDGIIFSIQLAESDRQVAAEAIENYLKSHASALGMTWEEFCIKNEL
;
A
#
# COMPACT_ATOMS: atom_id res chain seq x y z
N MET A 1 -11.16 11.01 -7.05
CA MET A 1 -9.85 10.59 -6.52
C MET A 1 -10.06 9.85 -5.20
N LYS A 2 -9.39 8.75 -5.01
CA LYS A 2 -9.48 7.93 -3.79
C LYS A 2 -8.48 8.40 -2.74
N THR A 3 -8.66 7.98 -1.48
CA THR A 3 -7.69 8.25 -0.42
C THR A 3 -6.43 7.37 -0.61
N PRO A 4 -5.28 7.75 -0.02
CA PRO A 4 -4.09 6.89 -0.05
C PRO A 4 -4.35 5.48 0.47
N GLU A 5 -5.14 5.34 1.52
CA GLU A 5 -5.49 4.03 2.10
C GLU A 5 -6.31 3.19 1.14
N GLN A 6 -7.24 3.81 0.41
CA GLN A 6 -8.04 3.13 -0.60
C GLN A 6 -7.17 2.66 -1.77
N TYR A 7 -6.26 3.49 -2.25
CA TYR A 7 -5.32 3.12 -3.30
C TYR A 7 -4.42 1.96 -2.86
N TYR A 8 -3.95 2.01 -1.62
CA TYR A 8 -3.11 0.95 -1.07
C TYR A 8 -3.84 -0.39 -1.04
N ALA A 9 -5.09 -0.41 -0.57
CA ALA A 9 -5.89 -1.63 -0.52
C ALA A 9 -6.16 -2.21 -1.92
N ILE A 10 -6.49 -1.35 -2.89
CA ILE A 10 -6.74 -1.77 -4.28
C ILE A 10 -5.45 -2.34 -4.89
N ALA A 11 -4.33 -1.65 -4.71
CA ALA A 11 -3.05 -2.08 -5.25
C ALA A 11 -2.61 -3.42 -4.64
N ARG A 12 -2.83 -3.62 -3.35
CA ARG A 12 -2.55 -4.88 -2.67
C ARG A 12 -3.37 -6.03 -3.29
N ASP A 13 -4.66 -5.81 -3.53
CA ASP A 13 -5.51 -6.82 -4.18
C ASP A 13 -5.03 -7.12 -5.60
N MET A 14 -4.66 -6.10 -6.36
CA MET A 14 -4.09 -6.28 -7.70
C MET A 14 -2.78 -7.06 -7.67
N PHE A 15 -1.94 -6.79 -6.68
CA PHE A 15 -0.68 -7.52 -6.49
C PHE A 15 -0.93 -9.01 -6.30
N PHE A 16 -1.88 -9.40 -5.44
CA PHE A 16 -2.21 -10.81 -5.21
C PHE A 16 -2.84 -11.47 -6.44
N SER A 17 -3.63 -10.73 -7.21
CA SER A 17 -4.18 -11.23 -8.47
C SER A 17 -3.08 -11.51 -9.49
N ALA A 18 -2.02 -10.71 -9.49
CA ALA A 18 -0.89 -10.87 -10.41
C ALA A 18 0.16 -11.90 -9.92
N HIS A 19 0.08 -12.33 -8.67
CA HIS A 19 1.05 -13.24 -8.05
C HIS A 19 0.35 -14.44 -7.40
N PRO A 20 -0.09 -15.44 -8.21
CA PRO A 20 -0.87 -16.58 -7.70
C PRO A 20 -0.19 -17.39 -6.60
N SER A 21 1.13 -17.45 -6.59
CA SER A 21 1.87 -18.17 -5.54
C SER A 21 1.68 -17.55 -4.16
N PHE A 22 1.61 -16.22 -4.09
CA PHE A 22 1.33 -15.52 -2.82
C PHE A 22 -0.13 -15.67 -2.43
N SER A 23 -1.05 -15.63 -3.39
CA SER A 23 -2.47 -15.89 -3.13
C SER A 23 -2.67 -17.30 -2.56
N ALA A 24 -1.99 -18.31 -3.12
CA ALA A 24 -2.05 -19.69 -2.63
C ALA A 24 -1.56 -19.78 -1.18
N ALA A 25 -0.52 -19.03 -0.82
CA ALA A 25 -0.02 -19.01 0.55
C ALA A 25 -1.08 -18.48 1.53
N LEU A 26 -1.90 -17.50 1.12
CA LEU A 26 -3.00 -17.01 1.95
C LEU A 26 -4.10 -18.06 2.13
N ASP A 27 -4.37 -18.85 1.09
CA ASP A 27 -5.39 -19.90 1.12
C ASP A 27 -4.99 -21.08 2.03
N GLU A 28 -3.71 -21.25 2.31
CA GLU A 28 -3.20 -22.28 3.21
C GLU A 28 -3.41 -21.96 4.70
N ILE A 29 -3.74 -20.72 5.04
CA ILE A 29 -4.02 -20.33 6.42
C ILE A 29 -5.31 -21.02 6.87
N SER A 30 -5.25 -21.78 7.96
CA SER A 30 -6.40 -22.51 8.49
C SER A 30 -7.10 -21.72 9.61
N GLU A 31 -8.34 -22.13 9.91
CA GLU A 31 -9.07 -21.58 11.07
C GLU A 31 -8.34 -21.87 12.37
N THR A 32 -7.67 -23.02 12.47
CA THR A 32 -6.87 -23.36 13.66
C THR A 32 -5.73 -22.38 13.85
N ASP A 33 -5.01 -22.03 12.77
CA ASP A 33 -3.94 -21.03 12.82
C ASP A 33 -4.46 -19.68 13.30
N ALA A 34 -5.61 -19.25 12.77
CA ALA A 34 -6.23 -18.00 13.14
C ALA A 34 -6.65 -17.99 14.62
N GLN A 35 -7.27 -19.06 15.09
CA GLN A 35 -7.69 -19.21 16.49
C GLN A 35 -6.49 -19.15 17.44
N LEU A 36 -5.39 -19.78 17.10
CA LEU A 36 -4.16 -19.74 17.91
C LEU A 36 -3.60 -18.32 18.00
N ALA A 37 -3.82 -17.50 16.97
CA ALA A 37 -3.42 -16.09 16.96
C ALA A 37 -4.46 -15.16 17.59
N GLY A 38 -5.61 -15.67 18.03
CA GLY A 38 -6.70 -14.87 18.58
C GLY A 38 -7.45 -14.05 17.54
N MET A 39 -7.51 -14.53 16.30
CA MET A 39 -8.08 -13.82 15.15
C MET A 39 -9.14 -14.66 14.45
N THR A 40 -10.02 -13.99 13.66
CA THR A 40 -10.83 -14.69 12.67
C THR A 40 -9.94 -15.09 11.49
N LEU A 41 -10.39 -16.04 10.69
CA LEU A 41 -9.66 -16.46 9.48
C LEU A 41 -9.43 -15.26 8.54
N GLN A 42 -10.44 -14.42 8.35
CA GLN A 42 -10.33 -13.22 7.53
C GLN A 42 -9.29 -12.24 8.05
N GLN A 43 -9.31 -11.95 9.35
CA GLN A 43 -8.32 -11.07 9.98
C GLN A 43 -6.90 -11.61 9.81
N CYS A 44 -6.72 -12.92 9.97
CA CYS A 44 -5.43 -13.55 9.80
C CYS A 44 -4.93 -13.45 8.36
N ARG A 45 -5.79 -13.69 7.37
CA ARG A 45 -5.46 -13.54 5.96
C ARG A 45 -5.10 -12.10 5.60
N GLU A 46 -5.87 -11.14 6.07
CA GLU A 46 -5.61 -9.71 5.84
C GLU A 46 -4.26 -9.29 6.43
N MET A 47 -3.96 -9.73 7.64
CA MET A 47 -2.68 -9.43 8.28
C MET A 47 -1.51 -10.02 7.48
N GLN A 48 -1.62 -11.27 7.02
CA GLN A 48 -0.57 -11.89 6.22
C GLN A 48 -0.43 -11.25 4.84
N ALA A 49 -1.54 -10.88 4.21
CA ALA A 49 -1.53 -10.15 2.95
C ALA A 49 -0.78 -8.83 3.09
N GLU A 50 -1.04 -8.09 4.17
CA GLU A 50 -0.33 -6.83 4.45
C GLU A 50 1.17 -7.06 4.62
N ARG A 51 1.56 -8.07 5.37
CA ARG A 51 2.98 -8.41 5.58
C ARG A 51 3.69 -8.76 4.28
N ILE A 52 3.05 -9.55 3.43
CA ILE A 52 3.61 -9.96 2.15
C ILE A 52 3.78 -8.75 1.23
N TYR A 53 2.75 -7.92 1.11
CA TYR A 53 2.81 -6.73 0.26
C TYR A 53 3.84 -5.72 0.76
N ALA A 54 3.86 -5.46 2.06
CA ALA A 54 4.84 -4.55 2.67
C ALA A 54 6.28 -5.06 2.47
N ALA A 55 6.51 -6.36 2.60
CA ALA A 55 7.81 -6.97 2.36
C ALA A 55 8.25 -6.80 0.90
N PHE A 56 7.33 -7.01 -0.05
CA PHE A 56 7.58 -6.79 -1.47
C PHE A 56 8.02 -5.35 -1.74
N LEU A 57 7.28 -4.37 -1.19
CA LEU A 57 7.61 -2.95 -1.37
C LEU A 57 8.98 -2.61 -0.79
N ARG A 58 9.29 -3.11 0.40
CA ARG A 58 10.61 -2.89 1.04
C ARG A 58 11.74 -3.51 0.22
N GLN A 59 11.56 -4.71 -0.29
CA GLN A 59 12.56 -5.40 -1.09
C GLN A 59 12.86 -4.64 -2.38
N LYS A 60 11.85 -4.01 -2.98
CA LYS A 60 11.98 -3.19 -4.18
C LYS A 60 12.41 -1.76 -3.88
N LYS A 61 12.53 -1.38 -2.60
CA LYS A 61 12.87 -0.02 -2.14
C LYS A 61 11.89 1.03 -2.69
N LEU A 62 10.61 0.67 -2.71
CA LEU A 62 9.54 1.52 -3.22
C LEU A 62 8.88 2.27 -2.07
N ASP A 63 8.45 3.53 -2.35
CA ASP A 63 7.48 4.18 -1.48
C ASP A 63 6.14 3.47 -1.68
N GLY A 64 5.62 2.87 -0.60
CA GLY A 64 4.44 2.00 -0.67
C GLY A 64 3.19 2.73 -1.14
N ILE A 65 2.97 3.96 -0.71
CA ILE A 65 1.80 4.74 -1.09
C ILE A 65 1.90 5.25 -2.53
N ILE A 66 3.03 5.80 -2.91
CA ILE A 66 3.23 6.30 -4.29
C ILE A 66 3.10 5.15 -5.28
N PHE A 67 3.77 4.03 -5.03
CA PHE A 67 3.66 2.84 -5.87
C PHE A 67 2.21 2.36 -5.99
N SER A 68 1.50 2.31 -4.86
CA SER A 68 0.11 1.85 -4.81
C SER A 68 -0.82 2.76 -5.62
N ILE A 69 -0.62 4.08 -5.54
CA ILE A 69 -1.39 5.02 -6.35
C ILE A 69 -1.13 4.79 -7.83
N GLN A 70 0.14 4.64 -8.22
CA GLN A 70 0.51 4.40 -9.61
C GLN A 70 -0.05 3.10 -10.15
N LEU A 71 -0.11 2.07 -9.34
CA LEU A 71 -0.65 0.77 -9.74
C LEU A 71 -2.18 0.79 -9.82
N ALA A 72 -2.85 1.37 -8.83
CA ALA A 72 -4.31 1.31 -8.68
C ALA A 72 -5.06 2.33 -9.53
N GLU A 73 -4.45 3.49 -9.84
CA GLU A 73 -5.10 4.54 -10.63
C GLU A 73 -4.67 4.47 -12.09
N SER A 74 -5.61 4.15 -12.97
CA SER A 74 -5.34 4.06 -14.41
C SER A 74 -5.22 5.42 -15.10
N ASP A 75 -5.88 6.45 -14.57
CA ASP A 75 -5.78 7.82 -15.09
C ASP A 75 -4.51 8.47 -14.57
N ARG A 76 -3.57 8.75 -15.49
CA ARG A 76 -2.25 9.27 -15.12
C ARG A 76 -2.29 10.67 -14.50
N GLN A 77 -3.23 11.51 -14.90
CA GLN A 77 -3.41 12.83 -14.32
C GLN A 77 -3.96 12.75 -12.91
N VAL A 78 -4.96 11.91 -12.68
CA VAL A 78 -5.52 11.67 -11.34
C VAL A 78 -4.46 11.06 -10.43
N ALA A 79 -3.68 10.12 -10.91
CA ALA A 79 -2.57 9.53 -10.15
C ALA A 79 -1.57 10.60 -9.72
N ALA A 80 -1.18 11.49 -10.62
CA ALA A 80 -0.25 12.58 -10.30
C ALA A 80 -0.80 13.51 -9.23
N GLU A 81 -2.09 13.87 -9.32
CA GLU A 81 -2.75 14.71 -8.32
C GLU A 81 -2.81 14.00 -6.95
N ALA A 82 -3.12 12.71 -6.93
CA ALA A 82 -3.19 11.94 -5.71
C ALA A 82 -1.81 11.84 -5.03
N ILE A 83 -0.75 11.65 -5.80
CA ILE A 83 0.62 11.61 -5.31
C ILE A 83 1.02 12.99 -4.74
N GLU A 84 0.70 14.07 -5.46
CA GLU A 84 1.00 15.42 -4.98
C GLU A 84 0.28 15.71 -3.67
N ASN A 85 -1.00 15.35 -3.55
CA ASN A 85 -1.76 15.54 -2.32
C ASN A 85 -1.18 14.73 -1.16
N TYR A 86 -0.75 13.51 -1.42
CA TYR A 86 -0.08 12.67 -0.42
C TYR A 86 1.22 13.32 0.06
N LEU A 87 2.05 13.81 -0.86
CA LEU A 87 3.32 14.46 -0.53
C LEU A 87 3.11 15.78 0.22
N LYS A 88 2.08 16.55 -0.14
CA LYS A 88 1.70 17.79 0.57
C LYS A 88 1.30 17.48 2.01
N SER A 89 0.51 16.42 2.23
CA SER A 89 0.14 15.99 3.57
C SER A 89 1.37 15.57 4.38
N HIS A 90 2.31 14.90 3.73
CA HIS A 90 3.56 14.48 4.36
C HIS A 90 4.41 15.69 4.77
N ALA A 91 4.54 16.67 3.89
CA ALA A 91 5.23 17.93 4.19
C ALA A 91 4.61 18.63 5.39
N SER A 92 3.28 18.73 5.43
CA SER A 92 2.54 19.33 6.54
C SER A 92 2.80 18.59 7.86
N ALA A 93 2.81 17.26 7.84
CA ALA A 93 3.10 16.46 9.03
C ALA A 93 4.53 16.67 9.55
N LEU A 94 5.47 17.03 8.67
CA LEU A 94 6.84 17.36 9.04
C LEU A 94 7.02 18.81 9.45
N GLY A 95 5.95 19.63 9.45
CA GLY A 95 6.03 21.05 9.76
C GLY A 95 6.69 21.90 8.68
N MET A 96 6.72 21.39 7.44
CA MET A 96 7.34 22.06 6.29
C MET A 96 6.29 22.67 5.37
N THR A 97 6.64 23.81 4.73
CA THR A 97 5.83 24.30 3.61
C THR A 97 6.03 23.36 2.40
N TRP A 98 5.09 23.41 1.46
CA TRP A 98 5.23 22.64 0.22
C TRP A 98 6.49 23.02 -0.55
N GLU A 99 6.79 24.31 -0.60
CA GLU A 99 8.01 24.81 -1.27
C GLU A 99 9.28 24.29 -0.64
N GLU A 100 9.39 24.34 0.70
CA GLU A 100 10.52 23.78 1.44
C GLU A 100 10.68 22.28 1.18
N PHE A 101 9.56 21.56 1.20
CA PHE A 101 9.55 20.12 0.96
C PHE A 101 10.04 19.79 -0.45
N CYS A 102 9.56 20.53 -1.47
CA CYS A 102 9.98 20.32 -2.85
C CYS A 102 11.48 20.55 -3.02
N ILE A 103 12.01 21.62 -2.43
CA ILE A 103 13.44 21.95 -2.50
C ILE A 103 14.26 20.84 -1.85
N LYS A 104 13.90 20.41 -0.64
CA LYS A 104 14.60 19.40 0.11
C LYS A 104 14.63 18.04 -0.59
N ASN A 105 13.56 17.69 -1.28
CA ASN A 105 13.40 16.39 -1.95
C ASN A 105 13.64 16.46 -3.47
N GLU A 106 14.09 17.60 -3.97
CA GLU A 106 14.41 17.79 -5.39
C GLU A 106 13.24 17.50 -6.34
N LEU A 107 12.06 17.94 -5.93
CA LEU A 107 10.83 17.77 -6.73
C LEU A 107 10.61 18.90 -7.73
#